data_0539ea2d4751648ac2e8998fcc66ebad
#
_entry.id   0539ea2d4751648ac2e8998fcc66ebad
#
_cell.length_a   1.000
_cell.length_b   1.000
_cell.length_c   1.000
_cell.angle_alpha   90.00
_cell.angle_beta   90.00
_cell.angle_gamma   90.00
#
_symmetry.space_group_name_H-M   'P 1'
#
loop_
_entity.id
_entity.type
_entity.pdbx_description
1 polymer ?
#
loop_
_entity_poly.entity_id
_entity_poly.type
_entity_poly.pdbx_seq_one_letter_code
_entity_poly.pdbx_strand_id
1 'polypeptide(L)'
;LQASADKNGPETAARDYALQDDSKLTLPTPQAAIYQAAPNPDMNLYWGELHLHTSESFDATLFGNSIGIEDAYRFAKGEPLSSAGGEVMQLSRPLDFVAITDHAEGFGTRTHCGDPNLSLGERAACWLANEPNPMIFKILTKGVRGTATPGDLSKPAGVYQRTTRQSPKPGSFPTCKFGDGALERCLKNAINDWARYIHLADKYYEPGVLTTLIGYEYSPGMPEQGKHHRNVIFRTNSVPERALSSLDVPNAIELWKGLEATCGKDCDFLTMPHNPNKAWGLTYSRFTWDGQQYGEDDWRLRQRREPLTEIFQIKGAQ
;
A
#
# COMPACT_ATOMS: atom_id res chain seq x y z
N LEU A 1 29.18 19.03 2.76
CA LEU A 1 28.26 20.13 3.06
C LEU A 1 27.42 19.67 4.24
N GLN A 2 27.85 20.06 5.45
CA GLN A 2 27.06 19.92 6.67
C GLN A 2 25.89 20.92 6.58
N ALA A 3 24.67 20.39 6.45
CA ALA A 3 23.50 21.18 6.74
C ALA A 3 23.48 21.47 8.24
N SER A 4 23.60 22.73 8.64
CA SER A 4 23.36 23.14 10.00
C SER A 4 21.91 22.81 10.35
N ALA A 5 21.70 21.99 11.37
CA ALA A 5 20.39 21.76 11.92
C ALA A 5 19.85 23.11 12.43
N ASP A 6 18.82 23.60 11.80
CA ASP A 6 18.06 24.76 12.27
C ASP A 6 17.45 24.37 13.63
N LYS A 7 17.86 25.04 14.70
CA LYS A 7 17.41 24.76 16.06
C LYS A 7 15.97 25.21 16.32
N ASN A 8 15.36 25.85 15.36
CA ASN A 8 13.94 26.13 15.31
C ASN A 8 13.30 25.11 14.38
N GLY A 9 13.11 23.90 14.88
CA GLY A 9 12.25 22.92 14.19
C GLY A 9 10.94 23.60 13.83
N PRO A 10 10.38 23.30 12.64
CA PRO A 10 9.20 24.01 12.19
C PRO A 10 8.08 23.86 13.22
N GLU A 11 7.56 24.97 13.70
CA GLU A 11 6.30 25.09 14.45
C GLU A 11 5.09 24.51 13.67
N THR A 12 5.36 23.94 12.53
CA THR A 12 4.45 23.23 11.63
C THR A 12 4.59 21.71 11.73
N ALA A 13 5.07 21.19 12.86
CA ALA A 13 4.84 19.78 13.17
C ALA A 13 3.33 19.55 13.06
N ALA A 14 2.96 18.67 12.20
CA ALA A 14 1.63 18.42 11.72
C ALA A 14 0.55 18.76 12.74
N ARG A 15 -0.38 19.64 12.38
CA ARG A 15 -1.49 20.08 13.25
C ARG A 15 -2.33 18.90 13.78
N ASP A 16 -2.06 17.71 13.25
CA ASP A 16 -2.78 16.47 13.52
C ASP A 16 -2.07 15.55 14.53
N TYR A 17 -0.86 15.91 15.02
CA TYR A 17 -0.13 15.12 16.01
C TYR A 17 0.17 15.92 17.27
N ALA A 18 0.14 15.25 18.40
CA ALA A 18 0.71 15.74 19.64
C ALA A 18 1.95 14.93 20.01
N LEU A 19 3.12 15.58 20.10
CA LEU A 19 4.31 14.98 20.72
C LEU A 19 4.10 14.98 22.23
N GLN A 20 4.16 13.83 22.86
CA GLN A 20 3.98 13.68 24.30
C GLN A 20 5.26 13.18 24.97
N ASP A 21 5.53 13.69 26.17
CA ASP A 21 6.58 13.17 27.02
C ASP A 21 6.11 11.86 27.67
N ASP A 22 6.82 10.76 27.43
CA ASP A 22 6.51 9.44 27.94
C ASP A 22 6.25 9.40 29.45
N SER A 23 6.91 10.28 30.22
CA SER A 23 6.72 10.37 31.67
C SER A 23 5.36 10.92 32.10
N LYS A 24 4.59 11.47 31.16
CA LYS A 24 3.27 12.13 31.40
C LYS A 24 2.15 11.49 30.61
N LEU A 25 2.39 10.35 29.98
CA LEU A 25 1.40 9.63 29.17
C LEU A 25 0.26 9.13 30.07
N THR A 26 -0.74 9.96 30.24
CA THR A 26 -2.07 9.50 30.62
C THR A 26 -2.78 9.13 29.31
N LEU A 27 -3.08 7.85 29.13
CA LEU A 27 -3.91 7.42 28.00
C LEU A 27 -5.18 8.27 28.02
N PRO A 28 -5.49 9.05 26.97
CA PRO A 28 -6.76 9.73 26.93
C PRO A 28 -7.85 8.66 27.02
N THR A 29 -8.79 8.87 27.91
CA THR A 29 -10.01 8.07 27.90
C THR A 29 -10.58 8.18 26.49
N PRO A 30 -10.87 7.05 25.80
CA PRO A 30 -11.44 7.09 24.47
C PRO A 30 -12.60 8.07 24.47
N GLN A 31 -12.48 9.17 23.75
CA GLN A 31 -13.55 10.16 23.64
C GLN A 31 -14.62 9.62 22.69
N ALA A 32 -15.19 8.46 23.00
CA ALA A 32 -16.30 7.88 22.25
C ALA A 32 -17.47 8.86 22.01
N ALA A 33 -17.55 9.90 22.83
CA ALA A 33 -18.63 10.88 22.78
C ALA A 33 -18.51 11.89 21.62
N ILE A 34 -17.32 12.14 21.08
CA ILE A 34 -17.14 13.20 20.05
C ILE A 34 -17.63 12.74 18.68
N TYR A 35 -17.64 11.43 18.42
CA TYR A 35 -17.99 10.86 17.11
C TYR A 35 -19.44 10.38 17.01
N GLN A 36 -20.21 10.46 18.08
CA GLN A 36 -21.66 10.25 18.05
C GLN A 36 -22.41 11.52 17.67
N ALA A 37 -22.00 12.17 16.58
CA ALA A 37 -22.89 13.12 15.95
C ALA A 37 -24.17 12.41 15.58
N ALA A 38 -25.33 12.96 15.98
CA ALA A 38 -26.61 12.42 15.56
C ALA A 38 -26.59 12.30 14.02
N PRO A 39 -27.04 11.17 13.44
CA PRO A 39 -27.05 11.00 12.01
C PRO A 39 -27.69 12.20 11.34
N ASN A 40 -26.93 12.93 10.53
CA ASN A 40 -27.49 13.95 9.67
C ASN A 40 -27.93 13.25 8.38
N PRO A 41 -29.21 13.17 8.08
CA PRO A 41 -29.68 12.47 6.90
C PRO A 41 -29.16 13.07 5.60
N ASP A 42 -28.70 14.34 5.63
CA ASP A 42 -28.30 15.05 4.43
C ASP A 42 -26.78 14.99 4.18
N MET A 43 -25.95 15.15 5.21
CA MET A 43 -24.48 15.05 5.07
C MET A 43 -23.78 14.88 6.42
N ASN A 44 -22.97 13.82 6.53
CA ASN A 44 -21.97 13.68 7.61
C ASN A 44 -20.58 13.85 7.03
N LEU A 45 -19.70 14.52 7.76
CA LEU A 45 -18.29 14.65 7.42
C LEU A 45 -17.49 13.61 8.21
N TYR A 46 -16.80 12.74 7.49
CA TYR A 46 -15.92 11.72 8.04
C TYR A 46 -14.47 11.98 7.62
N TRP A 47 -13.53 11.70 8.51
CA TRP A 47 -12.11 11.86 8.30
C TRP A 47 -11.40 10.53 8.44
N GLY A 48 -10.56 10.19 7.48
CA GLY A 48 -9.86 8.93 7.50
C GLY A 48 -8.69 8.86 6.55
N GLU A 49 -8.04 7.70 6.51
CA GLU A 49 -6.88 7.45 5.69
C GLU A 49 -7.12 6.20 4.82
N LEU A 50 -6.87 6.33 3.53
CA LEU A 50 -7.02 5.25 2.55
C LEU A 50 -5.69 4.85 1.88
N HIS A 51 -4.57 5.42 2.35
CA HIS A 51 -3.25 5.15 1.81
C HIS A 51 -2.22 5.07 2.96
N LEU A 52 -2.26 3.98 3.70
CA LEU A 52 -1.43 3.76 4.88
C LEU A 52 -0.56 2.53 4.71
N HIS A 53 0.76 2.72 4.93
CA HIS A 53 1.74 1.64 4.93
C HIS A 53 2.23 1.34 6.34
N THR A 54 2.29 0.05 6.66
CA THR A 54 2.84 -0.46 7.92
C THR A 54 4.25 -1.01 7.72
N SER A 55 4.84 -1.54 8.77
CA SER A 55 6.12 -2.25 8.68
C SER A 55 6.05 -3.53 7.83
N GLU A 56 4.88 -3.97 7.42
CA GLU A 56 4.73 -5.10 6.49
C GLU A 56 5.03 -4.68 5.03
N SER A 57 4.95 -3.39 4.74
CA SER A 57 5.33 -2.84 3.45
C SER A 57 6.85 -2.62 3.38
N PHE A 58 7.48 -3.17 2.37
CA PHE A 58 8.94 -3.11 2.22
C PHE A 58 9.49 -1.69 2.07
N ASP A 59 8.71 -0.77 1.50
CA ASP A 59 9.13 0.63 1.38
C ASP A 59 9.03 1.37 2.71
N ALA A 60 8.00 1.14 3.50
CA ALA A 60 7.85 1.73 4.83
C ALA A 60 8.97 1.27 5.76
N THR A 61 9.31 -0.01 5.74
CA THR A 61 10.47 -0.55 6.49
C THR A 61 11.78 0.11 6.06
N LEU A 62 11.95 0.36 4.75
CA LEU A 62 13.13 1.04 4.22
C LEU A 62 13.30 2.45 4.80
N PHE A 63 12.19 3.14 5.05
CA PHE A 63 12.18 4.46 5.69
C PHE A 63 12.17 4.40 7.23
N GLY A 64 12.35 3.22 7.81
CA GLY A 64 12.47 3.02 9.25
C GLY A 64 11.15 2.86 9.99
N ASN A 65 10.03 2.68 9.28
CA ASN A 65 8.76 2.40 9.94
C ASN A 65 8.77 0.98 10.55
N SER A 66 8.58 0.91 11.86
CA SER A 66 8.48 -0.34 12.63
C SER A 66 7.06 -0.65 13.11
N ILE A 67 6.09 0.23 12.81
CA ILE A 67 4.71 0.10 13.26
C ILE A 67 3.99 -0.98 12.46
N GLY A 68 3.51 -2.02 13.14
CA GLY A 68 2.75 -3.11 12.54
C GLY A 68 1.27 -2.77 12.34
N ILE A 69 0.53 -3.71 11.75
CA ILE A 69 -0.89 -3.53 11.41
C ILE A 69 -1.74 -3.22 12.64
N GLU A 70 -1.57 -3.96 13.73
CA GLU A 70 -2.37 -3.76 14.95
C GLU A 70 -2.14 -2.38 15.57
N ASP A 71 -0.87 -1.97 15.65
CA ASP A 71 -0.52 -0.67 16.19
C ASP A 71 -1.01 0.48 15.28
N ALA A 72 -1.00 0.28 13.97
CA ALA A 72 -1.57 1.25 13.03
C ALA A 72 -3.08 1.45 13.27
N TYR A 73 -3.84 0.38 13.52
CA TYR A 73 -5.26 0.50 13.88
C TYR A 73 -5.47 1.17 15.26
N ARG A 74 -4.63 0.86 16.25
CA ARG A 74 -4.66 1.51 17.56
C ARG A 74 -4.36 3.00 17.44
N PHE A 75 -3.36 3.36 16.65
CA PHE A 75 -3.05 4.75 16.36
C PHE A 75 -4.21 5.48 15.66
N ALA A 76 -4.84 4.85 14.68
CA ALA A 76 -6.04 5.38 14.03
C ALA A 76 -7.19 5.64 15.01
N LYS A 77 -7.31 4.82 16.05
CA LYS A 77 -8.26 5.04 17.17
C LYS A 77 -7.82 6.14 18.15
N GLY A 78 -6.67 6.79 17.92
CA GLY A 78 -6.15 7.85 18.76
C GLY A 78 -5.32 7.37 19.95
N GLU A 79 -4.90 6.11 19.99
CA GLU A 79 -3.95 5.63 20.99
C GLU A 79 -2.54 6.20 20.71
N PRO A 80 -1.77 6.56 21.72
CA PRO A 80 -0.40 6.98 21.55
C PRO A 80 0.48 5.77 21.16
N LEU A 81 1.42 6.01 20.25
CA LEU A 81 2.44 5.03 19.84
C LEU A 81 3.83 5.64 19.92
N SER A 82 4.81 4.79 20.22
CA SER A 82 6.22 5.15 20.12
C SER A 82 6.74 4.88 18.71
N SER A 83 7.38 5.89 18.11
CA SER A 83 8.10 5.73 16.85
C SER A 83 9.35 4.88 17.04
N ALA A 84 9.98 4.45 15.95
CA ALA A 84 11.27 3.77 15.98
C ALA A 84 12.38 4.61 16.64
N GLY A 85 12.24 5.94 16.63
CA GLY A 85 13.15 6.90 17.29
C GLY A 85 12.87 7.08 18.78
N GLY A 86 11.83 6.44 19.33
CA GLY A 86 11.41 6.57 20.74
C GLY A 86 10.51 7.78 21.01
N GLU A 87 10.11 8.52 19.98
CA GLU A 87 9.16 9.63 20.11
C GLU A 87 7.74 9.09 20.24
N VAL A 88 6.97 9.64 21.18
CA VAL A 88 5.56 9.28 21.33
C VAL A 88 4.72 10.19 20.45
N MET A 89 3.93 9.58 19.60
CA MET A 89 3.00 10.27 18.69
C MET A 89 1.57 9.85 18.99
N GLN A 90 0.66 10.79 18.87
CA GLN A 90 -0.77 10.56 19.02
C GLN A 90 -1.54 11.48 18.10
N LEU A 91 -2.59 10.98 17.47
CA LEU A 91 -3.49 11.83 16.71
C LEU A 91 -4.26 12.75 17.67
N SER A 92 -4.37 14.02 17.32
CA SER A 92 -5.19 14.98 18.06
C SER A 92 -6.68 14.64 18.00
N ARG A 93 -7.05 13.88 16.99
CA ARG A 93 -8.40 13.35 16.74
C ARG A 93 -8.30 11.93 16.14
N PRO A 94 -9.02 10.93 16.67
CA PRO A 94 -9.13 9.62 16.04
C PRO A 94 -9.71 9.72 14.62
N LEU A 95 -9.38 8.75 13.77
CA LEU A 95 -9.96 8.64 12.45
C LEU A 95 -11.34 7.99 12.50
N ASP A 96 -12.23 8.38 11.58
CA ASP A 96 -13.54 7.75 11.42
C ASP A 96 -13.43 6.47 10.57
N PHE A 97 -12.45 6.42 9.64
CA PHE A 97 -12.18 5.25 8.82
C PHE A 97 -10.70 5.13 8.47
N VAL A 98 -10.26 3.91 8.20
CA VAL A 98 -8.88 3.63 7.76
C VAL A 98 -8.82 2.38 6.90
N ALA A 99 -7.98 2.42 5.86
CA ALA A 99 -7.56 1.25 5.11
C ALA A 99 -6.03 1.12 5.20
N ILE A 100 -5.54 -0.03 5.64
CA ILE A 100 -4.12 -0.36 5.52
C ILE A 100 -3.90 -0.90 4.11
N THR A 101 -2.97 -0.27 3.39
CA THR A 101 -2.75 -0.50 1.96
C THR A 101 -1.28 -0.80 1.67
N ASP A 102 -0.70 -1.74 2.40
CA ASP A 102 0.65 -2.22 2.13
C ASP A 102 0.77 -2.84 0.73
N HIS A 103 1.96 -2.78 0.15
CA HIS A 103 2.24 -3.32 -1.18
C HIS A 103 1.98 -4.83 -1.26
N ALA A 104 0.99 -5.25 -2.04
CA ALA A 104 0.65 -6.67 -2.22
C ALA A 104 1.78 -7.49 -2.85
N GLU A 105 2.68 -6.85 -3.59
CA GLU A 105 3.89 -7.47 -4.15
C GLU A 105 4.83 -8.01 -3.07
N GLY A 106 4.75 -7.44 -1.85
CA GLY A 106 5.54 -7.83 -0.68
C GLY A 106 4.91 -8.90 0.19
N PHE A 107 3.65 -9.24 -0.01
CA PHE A 107 2.96 -10.23 0.81
C PHE A 107 3.68 -11.58 0.80
N GLY A 108 3.78 -12.19 1.96
CA GLY A 108 4.51 -13.43 2.19
C GLY A 108 6.02 -13.28 2.36
N THR A 109 6.61 -12.15 1.95
CA THR A 109 8.07 -11.96 2.01
C THR A 109 8.58 -11.89 3.45
N ARG A 110 7.95 -11.09 4.31
CA ARG A 110 8.35 -10.96 5.72
C ARG A 110 8.05 -12.22 6.51
N THR A 111 6.87 -12.79 6.32
CA THR A 111 6.48 -14.06 6.95
C THR A 111 7.43 -15.18 6.54
N HIS A 112 7.83 -15.24 5.26
CA HIS A 112 8.86 -16.14 4.79
C HIS A 112 10.19 -15.93 5.52
N CYS A 113 10.61 -14.68 5.70
CA CYS A 113 11.84 -14.35 6.40
C CYS A 113 11.80 -14.65 7.92
N GLY A 114 10.64 -14.86 8.48
CA GLY A 114 10.45 -15.33 9.86
C GLY A 114 10.53 -16.84 10.05
N ASP A 115 10.61 -17.63 8.98
CA ASP A 115 10.69 -19.09 9.05
C ASP A 115 12.05 -19.53 9.65
N PRO A 116 12.08 -20.31 10.76
CA PRO A 116 13.30 -20.78 11.36
C PRO A 116 14.09 -21.78 10.49
N ASN A 117 13.44 -22.38 9.48
CA ASN A 117 14.00 -23.44 8.63
C ASN A 117 14.60 -22.93 7.32
N LEU A 118 14.81 -21.61 7.19
CA LEU A 118 15.42 -21.05 5.99
C LEU A 118 16.82 -21.59 5.73
N SER A 119 17.13 -21.85 4.46
CA SER A 119 18.48 -22.12 3.99
C SER A 119 19.40 -20.91 4.21
N LEU A 120 20.72 -21.12 4.16
CA LEU A 120 21.68 -20.02 4.29
C LEU A 120 21.47 -18.93 3.23
N GLY A 121 21.13 -19.31 2.02
CA GLY A 121 20.84 -18.37 0.93
C GLY A 121 19.59 -17.52 1.19
N GLU A 122 18.51 -18.15 1.68
CA GLU A 122 17.30 -17.46 2.08
C GLU A 122 17.55 -16.50 3.25
N ARG A 123 18.26 -16.93 4.27
CA ARG A 123 18.64 -16.07 5.41
C ARG A 123 19.44 -14.85 4.98
N ALA A 124 20.41 -15.03 4.08
CA ALA A 124 21.18 -13.92 3.54
C ALA A 124 20.31 -12.94 2.74
N ALA A 125 19.38 -13.45 1.89
CA ALA A 125 18.45 -12.65 1.14
C ALA A 125 17.47 -11.89 2.05
N CYS A 126 16.96 -12.56 3.09
CA CYS A 126 16.08 -11.95 4.09
C CYS A 126 16.80 -10.89 4.93
N TRP A 127 18.03 -11.15 5.35
CA TRP A 127 18.84 -10.15 6.03
C TRP A 127 19.00 -8.90 5.17
N LEU A 128 19.35 -9.08 3.90
CA LEU A 128 19.49 -7.98 2.96
C LEU A 128 18.16 -7.22 2.75
N ALA A 129 17.04 -7.91 2.70
CA ALA A 129 15.73 -7.31 2.49
C ALA A 129 15.23 -6.50 3.70
N ASN A 130 15.72 -6.82 4.89
CA ASN A 130 15.35 -6.13 6.13
C ASN A 130 16.26 -4.93 6.45
N GLU A 131 17.38 -4.77 5.75
CA GLU A 131 18.27 -3.64 5.96
C GLU A 131 17.66 -2.34 5.41
N PRO A 132 17.52 -1.28 6.19
CA PRO A 132 16.98 0.01 5.75
C PRO A 132 18.00 0.75 4.88
N ASN A 133 18.22 0.26 3.67
CA ASN A 133 19.20 0.79 2.73
C ASN A 133 18.60 1.01 1.33
N PRO A 134 18.49 2.27 0.86
CA PRO A 134 17.91 2.59 -0.44
C PRO A 134 18.58 1.92 -1.63
N MET A 135 19.88 1.64 -1.55
CA MET A 135 20.61 0.96 -2.62
C MET A 135 20.23 -0.52 -2.70
N ILE A 136 20.16 -1.18 -1.53
CA ILE A 136 19.70 -2.58 -1.44
C ILE A 136 18.26 -2.69 -1.94
N PHE A 137 17.38 -1.81 -1.50
CA PHE A 137 16.01 -1.75 -1.99
C PHE A 137 15.94 -1.64 -3.52
N LYS A 138 16.75 -0.77 -4.12
CA LYS A 138 16.80 -0.60 -5.59
C LYS A 138 17.24 -1.88 -6.30
N ILE A 139 18.17 -2.62 -5.72
CA ILE A 139 18.64 -3.91 -6.25
C ILE A 139 17.56 -4.98 -6.11
N LEU A 140 16.96 -5.10 -4.92
CA LEU A 140 15.93 -6.10 -4.64
C LEU A 140 14.67 -5.91 -5.48
N THR A 141 14.25 -4.66 -5.68
CA THR A 141 13.04 -4.32 -6.45
C THR A 141 13.27 -4.31 -7.98
N LYS A 142 14.51 -4.46 -8.44
CA LYS A 142 14.79 -4.51 -9.89
C LYS A 142 14.05 -5.67 -10.58
N GLY A 143 13.89 -6.79 -9.90
CA GLY A 143 13.19 -7.98 -10.45
C GLY A 143 11.68 -7.84 -10.51
N VAL A 144 11.08 -6.90 -9.76
CA VAL A 144 9.63 -6.66 -9.73
C VAL A 144 9.18 -5.50 -10.62
N ARG A 145 10.11 -4.89 -11.36
CA ARG A 145 9.79 -3.85 -12.32
C ARG A 145 9.58 -4.43 -13.70
N GLY A 146 8.57 -3.92 -14.39
CA GLY A 146 8.39 -4.19 -15.80
C GLY A 146 9.59 -3.67 -16.61
N THR A 147 9.93 -4.37 -17.67
CA THR A 147 10.89 -3.90 -18.68
C THR A 147 10.11 -3.39 -19.87
N ALA A 148 10.47 -2.21 -20.37
CA ALA A 148 9.93 -1.66 -21.60
C ALA A 148 11.04 -0.96 -22.37
N THR A 149 10.95 -0.98 -23.68
CA THR A 149 11.82 -0.19 -24.55
C THR A 149 11.15 1.17 -24.79
N PRO A 150 11.89 2.29 -24.76
CA PRO A 150 11.34 3.57 -25.14
C PRO A 150 10.69 3.48 -26.52
N GLY A 151 9.43 3.89 -26.63
CA GLY A 151 8.69 3.90 -27.87
C GLY A 151 8.92 5.17 -28.67
N ASP A 152 8.30 5.23 -29.83
CA ASP A 152 8.24 6.42 -30.65
C ASP A 152 7.38 7.48 -29.93
N LEU A 153 8.02 8.51 -29.40
CA LEU A 153 7.39 9.62 -28.68
C LEU A 153 6.40 10.44 -29.56
N SER A 154 6.44 10.26 -30.88
CA SER A 154 5.49 10.89 -31.80
C SER A 154 4.12 10.21 -31.83
N LYS A 155 4.00 9.01 -31.24
CA LYS A 155 2.76 8.25 -31.21
C LYS A 155 1.96 8.51 -29.92
N PRO A 156 0.63 8.50 -29.99
CA PRO A 156 -0.24 8.84 -28.85
C PRO A 156 -0.09 7.98 -27.60
N ALA A 157 0.41 6.77 -27.71
CA ALA A 157 0.69 5.89 -26.57
C ALA A 157 2.10 6.08 -25.98
N GLY A 158 2.76 6.96 -26.46
CA GLY A 158 4.03 7.53 -26.69
C GLY A 158 5.20 7.18 -25.86
N VAL A 159 5.12 6.94 -24.64
CA VAL A 159 6.36 6.92 -23.85
C VAL A 159 7.03 5.55 -23.91
N TYR A 160 6.25 4.47 -23.97
CA TYR A 160 6.80 3.11 -24.00
C TYR A 160 5.98 2.17 -24.88
N GLN A 161 6.43 1.93 -26.12
CA GLN A 161 5.97 0.79 -26.88
C GLN A 161 6.75 -0.44 -26.42
N ARG A 162 6.03 -1.47 -26.07
CA ARG A 162 6.63 -2.75 -25.76
C ARG A 162 7.01 -3.49 -27.01
N THR A 163 8.28 -3.81 -27.12
CA THR A 163 8.73 -4.88 -28.01
C THR A 163 8.82 -6.23 -27.27
N THR A 164 9.11 -6.22 -26.00
CA THR A 164 9.11 -7.41 -25.15
C THR A 164 8.73 -7.01 -23.73
N ARG A 165 7.67 -7.60 -23.21
CA ARG A 165 7.34 -7.50 -21.82
C ARG A 165 7.67 -8.81 -21.13
N GLN A 166 8.46 -8.71 -20.10
CA GLN A 166 8.41 -9.66 -19.01
C GLN A 166 7.68 -9.00 -17.86
N SER A 167 6.45 -9.42 -17.63
CA SER A 167 5.81 -9.15 -16.35
C SER A 167 6.63 -9.86 -15.29
N PRO A 168 6.95 -9.19 -14.20
CA PRO A 168 7.46 -9.91 -13.05
C PRO A 168 6.43 -10.99 -12.68
N LYS A 169 6.92 -12.14 -12.23
CA LYS A 169 6.07 -13.28 -11.82
C LYS A 169 6.06 -13.35 -10.30
N PRO A 170 5.06 -13.98 -9.71
CA PRO A 170 5.12 -14.38 -8.30
C PRO A 170 6.47 -14.98 -7.97
N GLY A 171 7.06 -14.61 -6.83
CA GLY A 171 8.40 -15.03 -6.46
C GLY A 171 9.54 -14.27 -7.13
N SER A 172 9.26 -13.13 -7.79
CA SER A 172 10.30 -12.25 -8.33
C SER A 172 11.16 -11.59 -7.26
N PHE A 173 10.69 -11.54 -6.02
CA PHE A 173 11.51 -11.11 -4.89
C PHE A 173 12.66 -12.10 -4.64
N PRO A 174 13.88 -11.59 -4.40
CA PRO A 174 15.03 -12.46 -4.15
C PRO A 174 14.82 -13.45 -3.00
N THR A 175 14.11 -13.06 -1.94
CA THR A 175 13.79 -13.91 -0.80
C THR A 175 13.01 -15.17 -1.17
N CYS A 176 12.26 -15.14 -2.28
CA CYS A 176 11.47 -16.27 -2.79
C CYS A 176 12.19 -17.09 -3.88
N LYS A 177 13.45 -16.74 -4.21
CA LYS A 177 14.21 -17.38 -5.30
C LYS A 177 15.23 -18.40 -4.84
N PHE A 178 15.67 -18.32 -3.59
CA PHE A 178 16.75 -19.13 -3.06
C PHE A 178 16.21 -20.25 -2.18
N GLY A 179 16.65 -21.45 -2.45
CA GLY A 179 16.28 -22.65 -1.72
C GLY A 179 15.12 -23.46 -2.34
N ASP A 180 15.12 -24.75 -2.06
CA ASP A 180 14.11 -25.68 -2.57
C ASP A 180 12.73 -25.35 -1.98
N GLY A 181 11.73 -25.17 -2.84
CA GLY A 181 10.36 -24.84 -2.43
C GLY A 181 10.16 -23.40 -1.90
N ALA A 182 11.18 -22.51 -1.99
CA ALA A 182 11.07 -21.13 -1.51
C ALA A 182 9.90 -20.36 -2.14
N LEU A 183 9.69 -20.53 -3.46
CA LEU A 183 8.57 -19.91 -4.17
C LEU A 183 7.21 -20.39 -3.62
N GLU A 184 7.04 -21.68 -3.42
CA GLU A 184 5.80 -22.25 -2.91
C GLU A 184 5.50 -21.75 -1.49
N ARG A 185 6.53 -21.71 -0.62
CA ARG A 185 6.39 -21.14 0.72
C ARG A 185 6.01 -19.66 0.70
N CYS A 186 6.65 -18.85 -0.17
CA CYS A 186 6.30 -17.45 -0.32
C CYS A 186 4.84 -17.25 -0.78
N LEU A 187 4.37 -18.02 -1.75
CA LEU A 187 2.99 -17.95 -2.24
C LEU A 187 1.98 -18.33 -1.14
N LYS A 188 2.28 -19.40 -0.40
CA LYS A 188 1.47 -19.81 0.75
C LYS A 188 1.45 -18.73 1.83
N ASN A 189 2.60 -18.15 2.13
CA ASN A 189 2.72 -17.07 3.11
C ASN A 189 1.99 -15.79 2.65
N ALA A 190 1.95 -15.51 1.34
CA ALA A 190 1.19 -14.38 0.81
C ALA A 190 -0.33 -14.53 1.05
N ILE A 191 -0.87 -15.75 0.92
CA ILE A 191 -2.26 -16.05 1.25
C ILE A 191 -2.49 -15.90 2.76
N ASN A 192 -1.58 -16.40 3.58
CA ASN A 192 -1.68 -16.29 5.04
C ASN A 192 -1.60 -14.82 5.51
N ASP A 193 -0.69 -14.03 4.91
CA ASP A 193 -0.59 -12.61 5.22
C ASP A 193 -1.89 -11.89 4.85
N TRP A 194 -2.43 -12.13 3.65
CA TRP A 194 -3.69 -11.54 3.24
C TRP A 194 -4.84 -11.91 4.19
N ALA A 195 -4.95 -13.17 4.59
CA ALA A 195 -5.92 -13.61 5.58
C ALA A 195 -5.74 -12.90 6.93
N ARG A 196 -4.49 -12.61 7.33
CA ARG A 196 -4.19 -11.83 8.54
C ARG A 196 -4.65 -10.36 8.41
N TYR A 197 -4.46 -9.73 7.25
CA TYR A 197 -4.99 -8.37 7.00
C TYR A 197 -6.51 -8.33 7.16
N ILE A 198 -7.22 -9.28 6.55
CA ILE A 198 -8.68 -9.39 6.65
C ILE A 198 -9.09 -9.56 8.12
N HIS A 199 -8.47 -10.50 8.83
CA HIS A 199 -8.77 -10.78 10.24
C HIS A 199 -8.52 -9.55 11.13
N LEU A 200 -7.43 -8.83 10.92
CA LEU A 200 -7.11 -7.66 11.74
C LEU A 200 -8.03 -6.47 11.40
N ALA A 201 -8.42 -6.29 10.15
CA ALA A 201 -9.41 -5.30 9.78
C ALA A 201 -10.74 -5.59 10.51
N ASP A 202 -11.23 -6.83 10.48
CA ASP A 202 -12.45 -7.23 11.19
C ASP A 202 -12.32 -7.06 12.72
N LYS A 203 -11.17 -7.44 13.29
CA LYS A 203 -10.89 -7.33 14.74
C LYS A 203 -10.97 -5.89 15.25
N TYR A 204 -10.48 -4.94 14.45
CA TYR A 204 -10.41 -3.52 14.83
C TYR A 204 -11.62 -2.70 14.35
N TYR A 205 -12.49 -3.29 13.55
CA TYR A 205 -13.76 -2.68 13.16
C TYR A 205 -14.65 -2.46 14.37
N GLU A 206 -15.05 -1.23 14.59
CA GLU A 206 -15.92 -0.84 15.70
C GLU A 206 -16.99 0.13 15.22
N PRO A 207 -18.25 -0.32 15.04
CA PRO A 207 -19.30 0.52 14.50
C PRO A 207 -19.50 1.81 15.29
N GLY A 208 -19.48 2.94 14.58
CA GLY A 208 -19.61 4.28 15.15
C GLY A 208 -18.34 4.85 15.80
N VAL A 209 -17.24 4.08 15.85
CA VAL A 209 -15.93 4.52 16.36
C VAL A 209 -14.88 4.51 15.26
N LEU A 210 -14.63 3.38 14.64
CA LEU A 210 -13.67 3.25 13.54
C LEU A 210 -14.18 2.26 12.50
N THR A 211 -14.32 2.70 11.26
CA THR A 211 -14.55 1.83 10.12
C THR A 211 -13.21 1.39 9.53
N THR A 212 -12.88 0.13 9.68
CA THR A 212 -11.71 -0.47 9.02
C THR A 212 -12.12 -1.02 7.66
N LEU A 213 -11.43 -0.59 6.62
CA LEU A 213 -11.63 -1.08 5.27
C LEU A 213 -10.50 -2.04 4.92
N ILE A 214 -10.84 -3.19 4.37
CA ILE A 214 -9.85 -4.13 3.86
C ILE A 214 -9.28 -3.57 2.56
N GLY A 215 -7.95 -3.52 2.45
CA GLY A 215 -7.30 -2.97 1.28
C GLY A 215 -5.86 -3.43 1.11
N TYR A 216 -5.29 -3.09 -0.04
CA TYR A 216 -3.87 -3.28 -0.34
C TYR A 216 -3.45 -2.34 -1.47
N GLU A 217 -2.16 -2.11 -1.63
CA GLU A 217 -1.64 -1.37 -2.78
C GLU A 217 -1.22 -2.33 -3.90
N TYR A 218 -1.78 -2.09 -5.09
CA TYR A 218 -1.34 -2.66 -6.35
C TYR A 218 -0.30 -1.75 -6.98
N SER A 219 0.94 -2.22 -7.18
CA SER A 219 2.09 -1.36 -7.41
C SER A 219 2.94 -1.78 -8.60
N PRO A 220 2.43 -1.65 -9.84
CA PRO A 220 3.22 -1.96 -11.01
C PRO A 220 4.41 -0.99 -11.12
N GLY A 221 5.60 -1.55 -11.02
CA GLY A 221 6.85 -0.84 -11.26
C GLY A 221 7.06 -0.63 -12.76
N MET A 222 7.13 0.62 -13.19
CA MET A 222 7.45 1.01 -14.55
C MET A 222 8.97 1.18 -14.73
N PRO A 223 9.50 1.14 -15.98
CA PRO A 223 10.87 1.52 -16.23
C PRO A 223 11.22 2.91 -15.69
N GLU A 224 12.53 3.19 -15.47
CA GLU A 224 13.02 4.50 -15.01
C GLU A 224 12.37 5.02 -13.74
N GLN A 225 11.95 4.10 -12.86
CA GLN A 225 11.30 4.41 -11.59
C GLN A 225 9.91 5.07 -11.71
N GLY A 226 9.31 5.01 -12.89
CA GLY A 226 7.91 5.38 -13.05
C GLY A 226 7.00 4.53 -12.16
N LYS A 227 5.88 5.09 -11.73
CA LYS A 227 4.92 4.45 -10.84
C LYS A 227 3.50 4.62 -11.36
N HIS A 228 2.76 3.54 -11.33
CA HIS A 228 1.35 3.54 -11.72
C HIS A 228 0.50 2.80 -10.70
N HIS A 229 0.78 3.12 -9.44
CA HIS A 229 0.19 2.45 -8.29
C HIS A 229 -1.26 2.87 -8.06
N ARG A 230 -2.00 2.03 -7.37
CA ARG A 230 -3.35 2.32 -6.87
C ARG A 230 -3.68 1.46 -5.67
N ASN A 231 -4.42 2.04 -4.74
CA ASN A 231 -4.99 1.29 -3.65
C ASN A 231 -6.23 0.54 -4.15
N VAL A 232 -6.37 -0.71 -3.74
CA VAL A 232 -7.57 -1.53 -3.89
C VAL A 232 -8.23 -1.57 -2.53
N ILE A 233 -9.49 -1.15 -2.46
CA ILE A 233 -10.23 -1.03 -1.20
C ILE A 233 -11.56 -1.76 -1.36
N PHE A 234 -11.84 -2.65 -0.42
CA PHE A 234 -13.07 -3.44 -0.38
C PHE A 234 -14.10 -2.83 0.56
N ARG A 235 -15.35 -2.88 0.14
CA ARG A 235 -16.47 -2.37 0.91
C ARG A 235 -16.87 -3.29 2.07
N THR A 236 -16.65 -4.60 1.91
CA THR A 236 -17.04 -5.64 2.85
C THR A 236 -15.87 -6.57 3.13
N ASN A 237 -16.02 -7.48 4.06
CA ASN A 237 -15.04 -8.54 4.33
C ASN A 237 -15.18 -9.75 3.37
N SER A 238 -16.14 -9.72 2.46
CA SER A 238 -16.20 -10.66 1.34
C SER A 238 -15.20 -10.22 0.27
N VAL A 239 -14.00 -10.76 0.29
CA VAL A 239 -12.87 -10.39 -0.57
C VAL A 239 -12.29 -11.62 -1.26
N PRO A 240 -11.51 -11.47 -2.34
CA PRO A 240 -10.82 -12.60 -2.95
C PRO A 240 -9.90 -13.30 -1.95
N GLU A 241 -9.73 -14.62 -2.11
CA GLU A 241 -8.83 -15.44 -1.29
C GLU A 241 -7.38 -14.93 -1.32
N ARG A 242 -6.99 -14.24 -2.38
CA ARG A 242 -5.65 -13.69 -2.57
C ARG A 242 -5.71 -12.28 -3.13
N ALA A 243 -4.90 -11.39 -2.59
CA ALA A 243 -4.67 -10.07 -3.17
C ALA A 243 -4.00 -10.21 -4.54
N LEU A 244 -4.59 -9.60 -5.57
CA LEU A 244 -4.01 -9.56 -6.91
C LEU A 244 -3.00 -8.41 -7.01
N SER A 245 -1.73 -8.76 -7.16
CA SER A 245 -0.62 -7.82 -7.26
C SER A 245 -0.20 -7.58 -8.71
N SER A 246 0.74 -6.68 -8.92
CA SER A 246 1.37 -6.47 -10.23
C SER A 246 2.25 -7.64 -10.69
N LEU A 247 2.52 -8.59 -9.79
CA LEU A 247 3.18 -9.86 -10.13
C LEU A 247 2.22 -10.84 -10.80
N ASP A 248 0.91 -10.69 -10.57
CA ASP A 248 -0.15 -11.53 -11.14
C ASP A 248 -0.69 -10.93 -12.43
N VAL A 249 -1.04 -9.65 -12.39
CA VAL A 249 -1.69 -8.93 -13.49
C VAL A 249 -0.92 -7.64 -13.81
N PRO A 250 -0.74 -7.34 -15.09
CA PRO A 250 0.24 -6.33 -15.49
C PRO A 250 -0.21 -4.88 -15.42
N ASN A 251 -1.50 -4.63 -15.53
CA ASN A 251 -2.04 -3.28 -15.67
C ASN A 251 -3.41 -3.16 -15.03
N ALA A 252 -3.95 -1.95 -15.00
CA ALA A 252 -5.21 -1.65 -14.34
C ALA A 252 -6.41 -2.40 -14.93
N ILE A 253 -6.47 -2.56 -16.25
CA ILE A 253 -7.58 -3.26 -16.91
C ILE A 253 -7.62 -4.72 -16.45
N GLU A 254 -6.46 -5.37 -16.45
CA GLU A 254 -6.35 -6.77 -16.02
C GLU A 254 -6.58 -6.91 -14.50
N LEU A 255 -6.19 -5.91 -13.71
CA LEU A 255 -6.50 -5.87 -12.28
C LEU A 255 -8.03 -5.84 -12.05
N TRP A 256 -8.75 -4.91 -12.69
CA TRP A 256 -10.19 -4.81 -12.50
C TRP A 256 -10.93 -6.04 -12.98
N LYS A 257 -10.55 -6.60 -14.14
CA LYS A 257 -11.13 -7.85 -14.66
C LYS A 257 -10.82 -9.03 -13.75
N GLY A 258 -9.60 -9.13 -13.27
CA GLY A 258 -9.19 -10.19 -12.33
C GLY A 258 -9.94 -10.10 -11.01
N LEU A 259 -10.11 -8.89 -10.47
CA LEU A 259 -10.89 -8.70 -9.26
C LEU A 259 -12.38 -9.03 -9.48
N GLU A 260 -13.00 -8.57 -10.55
CA GLU A 260 -14.40 -8.93 -10.85
C GLU A 260 -14.59 -10.45 -11.01
N ALA A 261 -13.60 -11.14 -11.57
CA ALA A 261 -13.65 -12.59 -11.73
C ALA A 261 -13.46 -13.37 -10.42
N THR A 262 -12.74 -12.81 -9.47
CA THR A 262 -12.42 -13.46 -8.18
C THR A 262 -13.28 -12.97 -7.02
N CYS A 263 -13.88 -11.79 -7.14
CA CYS A 263 -14.87 -11.26 -6.22
C CYS A 263 -16.17 -12.06 -6.29
N GLY A 264 -16.59 -12.63 -5.17
CA GLY A 264 -17.88 -13.29 -5.06
C GLY A 264 -19.06 -12.30 -5.13
N LYS A 265 -20.27 -12.82 -5.01
CA LYS A 265 -21.52 -12.04 -5.17
C LYS A 265 -21.62 -10.84 -4.21
N ASP A 266 -21.10 -10.98 -2.99
CA ASP A 266 -21.18 -9.98 -1.93
C ASP A 266 -19.89 -9.15 -1.81
N CYS A 267 -18.96 -9.32 -2.73
CA CYS A 267 -17.72 -8.58 -2.82
C CYS A 267 -17.93 -7.33 -3.67
N ASP A 268 -17.52 -6.19 -3.15
CA ASP A 268 -17.50 -4.92 -3.88
C ASP A 268 -16.20 -4.18 -3.57
N PHE A 269 -15.62 -3.54 -4.58
CA PHE A 269 -14.35 -2.86 -4.46
C PHE A 269 -14.28 -1.60 -5.31
N LEU A 270 -13.38 -0.71 -4.91
CA LEU A 270 -12.91 0.40 -5.73
C LEU A 270 -11.38 0.42 -5.77
N THR A 271 -10.84 1.11 -6.76
CA THR A 271 -9.41 1.42 -6.84
C THR A 271 -9.19 2.92 -6.86
N MET A 272 -8.05 3.37 -6.30
CA MET A 272 -7.71 4.78 -6.20
C MET A 272 -6.24 4.99 -6.62
N PRO A 273 -5.98 5.53 -7.83
CA PRO A 273 -4.63 5.85 -8.26
C PRO A 273 -4.07 7.02 -7.44
N HIS A 274 -2.77 6.95 -7.13
CA HIS A 274 -2.13 7.93 -6.25
C HIS A 274 -0.71 8.37 -6.68
N ASN A 275 -0.33 8.10 -7.94
CA ASN A 275 0.95 8.54 -8.48
C ASN A 275 0.84 9.27 -9.85
N PRO A 276 -0.14 10.12 -10.14
CA PRO A 276 -0.22 10.78 -11.45
C PRO A 276 1.04 11.57 -11.79
N ASN A 277 1.71 12.20 -10.81
CA ASN A 277 2.98 12.93 -10.97
C ASN A 277 4.19 12.06 -11.33
N LYS A 278 4.10 10.74 -11.19
CA LYS A 278 5.17 9.77 -11.51
C LYS A 278 4.80 8.77 -12.59
N ALA A 279 3.60 8.89 -13.14
CA ALA A 279 3.04 7.96 -14.13
C ALA A 279 3.25 8.43 -15.57
N TRP A 280 4.07 9.43 -15.82
CA TRP A 280 4.36 9.99 -17.15
C TRP A 280 3.11 10.39 -17.94
N GLY A 281 2.08 10.87 -17.25
CA GLY A 281 0.78 11.23 -17.85
C GLY A 281 -0.10 10.04 -18.22
N LEU A 282 0.31 8.81 -17.91
CA LEU A 282 -0.41 7.60 -18.29
C LEU A 282 -1.62 7.30 -17.39
N THR A 283 -1.70 7.88 -16.18
CA THR A 283 -2.83 7.64 -15.27
C THR A 283 -4.17 7.95 -15.93
N TYR A 284 -4.23 9.01 -16.75
CA TYR A 284 -5.45 9.44 -17.45
C TYR A 284 -5.37 9.27 -18.97
N SER A 285 -4.40 8.49 -19.45
CA SER A 285 -4.22 8.16 -20.85
C SER A 285 -5.28 7.18 -21.35
N ARG A 286 -5.46 7.13 -22.66
CA ARG A 286 -6.25 6.11 -23.35
C ARG A 286 -5.55 4.76 -23.45
N PHE A 287 -4.37 4.64 -22.85
CA PHE A 287 -3.54 3.45 -22.88
C PHE A 287 -3.07 3.13 -21.47
N THR A 288 -2.95 1.86 -21.16
CA THR A 288 -2.25 1.39 -19.97
C THR A 288 -0.75 1.69 -20.08
N TRP A 289 -0.04 1.65 -18.96
CA TRP A 289 1.42 1.89 -18.96
C TRP A 289 2.16 0.93 -19.88
N ASP A 290 1.57 -0.19 -20.18
CA ASP A 290 2.11 -1.26 -21.00
C ASP A 290 1.56 -1.24 -22.44
N GLY A 291 0.83 -0.23 -22.83
CA GLY A 291 0.44 0.05 -24.20
C GLY A 291 -0.87 -0.61 -24.65
N GLN A 292 -1.63 -1.24 -23.76
CA GLN A 292 -2.98 -1.71 -24.09
C GLN A 292 -3.91 -0.51 -24.21
N GLN A 293 -4.65 -0.42 -25.30
CA GLN A 293 -5.66 0.62 -25.49
C GLN A 293 -6.94 0.26 -24.73
N TYR A 294 -7.52 1.24 -24.05
CA TYR A 294 -8.82 1.10 -23.41
C TYR A 294 -9.92 1.02 -24.47
N GLY A 295 -10.69 -0.06 -24.43
CA GLY A 295 -11.95 -0.18 -25.17
C GLY A 295 -13.11 0.50 -24.42
N GLU A 296 -14.29 0.52 -25.04
CA GLU A 296 -15.49 1.12 -24.42
C GLU A 296 -15.85 0.42 -23.09
N ASP A 297 -15.82 -0.90 -23.07
CA ASP A 297 -16.11 -1.69 -21.86
C ASP A 297 -15.07 -1.47 -20.76
N ASP A 298 -13.79 -1.28 -21.13
CA ASP A 298 -12.72 -0.98 -20.17
C ASP A 298 -12.93 0.41 -19.54
N TRP A 299 -13.41 1.40 -20.31
CA TRP A 299 -13.79 2.72 -19.78
C TRP A 299 -14.98 2.65 -18.83
N ARG A 300 -16.01 1.86 -19.17
CA ARG A 300 -17.16 1.63 -18.28
C ARG A 300 -16.73 0.93 -17.00
N LEU A 301 -15.81 -0.05 -17.11
CA LEU A 301 -15.24 -0.74 -15.97
C LEU A 301 -14.45 0.23 -15.09
N ARG A 302 -13.59 1.05 -15.68
CA ARG A 302 -12.84 2.09 -14.98
C ARG A 302 -13.77 3.06 -14.23
N GLN A 303 -14.81 3.55 -14.87
CA GLN A 303 -15.78 4.47 -14.25
C GLN A 303 -16.41 3.86 -12.98
N ARG A 304 -16.68 2.57 -12.99
CA ARG A 304 -17.24 1.88 -11.81
C ARG A 304 -16.19 1.60 -10.74
N ARG A 305 -14.97 1.24 -11.14
CA ARG A 305 -13.95 0.69 -10.24
C ARG A 305 -12.86 1.68 -9.82
N GLU A 306 -12.73 2.79 -10.52
CA GLU A 306 -11.75 3.85 -10.24
C GLU A 306 -12.42 5.24 -10.24
N PRO A 307 -13.42 5.48 -9.37
CA PRO A 307 -14.15 6.74 -9.35
C PRO A 307 -13.42 7.87 -8.63
N LEU A 308 -12.37 7.57 -7.89
CA LEU A 308 -11.60 8.49 -7.06
C LEU A 308 -10.13 8.53 -7.47
N THR A 309 -9.48 9.64 -7.17
CA THR A 309 -8.02 9.84 -7.31
C THR A 309 -7.51 10.56 -6.09
N GLU A 310 -6.41 10.10 -5.54
CA GLU A 310 -5.66 10.85 -4.53
C GLU A 310 -4.88 11.96 -5.23
N ILE A 311 -5.10 13.21 -4.81
CA ILE A 311 -4.50 14.40 -5.41
C ILE A 311 -3.35 14.99 -4.60
N PHE A 312 -3.16 14.54 -3.38
CA PHE A 312 -2.09 14.98 -2.48
C PHE A 312 -1.71 13.86 -1.51
N GLN A 313 -0.42 13.68 -1.27
CA GLN A 313 0.11 12.72 -0.30
C GLN A 313 1.44 13.22 0.27
N ILE A 314 2.05 12.46 1.19
CA ILE A 314 3.37 12.78 1.77
C ILE A 314 4.46 13.00 0.72
N LYS A 315 4.34 12.41 -0.46
CA LYS A 315 5.29 12.57 -1.60
C LYS A 315 5.00 13.82 -2.44
N GLY A 316 4.01 14.63 -2.10
CA GLY A 316 3.63 15.90 -2.74
C GLY A 316 2.31 15.84 -3.52
N ALA A 317 2.01 16.95 -4.21
CA ALA A 317 0.84 17.05 -5.07
C ALA A 317 0.96 16.16 -6.31
N GLN A 318 -0.16 15.63 -6.77
CA GLN A 318 -0.27 14.69 -7.88
C GLN A 318 -0.60 15.42 -9.19
#